data_f5d11857272fbb8eafbfc592c5794c85
#
_entry.id   f5d11857272fbb8eafbfc592c5794c85
#
_cell.length_a   1.000
_cell.length_b   1.000
_cell.length_c   1.000
_cell.angle_alpha   90.00
_cell.angle_beta   90.00
_cell.angle_gamma   90.00
#
_symmetry.space_group_name_H-M   'P 1'
#
loop_
_entity.id
_entity.type
_entity.pdbx_description
1 polymer ?
#
loop_
_entity_poly.entity_id
_entity_poly.type
_entity_poly.pdbx_seq_one_letter_code
_entity_poly.pdbx_strand_id
1 'polypeptide(L)'
;MAKLSEKQAELFRGKNWGTVVTLREDGSPHATPVWIDTDGENVLFNTAIGRAKERHLRRDPRVAVTVLPADDQQSGYVSVSGTAEITEEGANDHIDKLAKKYIGQDKYPYLQPGERRVVVTVKPDKVDSMGS
;
A
#
# COMPACT_ATOMS: atom_id res chain seq x y z
N MET A 1 16.94 -9.87 3.41
CA MET A 1 16.11 -8.70 3.08
C MET A 1 15.93 -8.59 1.57
N ALA A 2 14.71 -8.54 1.13
CA ALA A 2 14.39 -8.38 -0.27
C ALA A 2 14.34 -6.90 -0.64
N LYS A 3 14.58 -6.60 -1.91
CA LYS A 3 14.51 -5.24 -2.44
C LYS A 3 13.70 -5.24 -3.72
N LEU A 4 12.98 -4.15 -3.95
CA LEU A 4 12.33 -3.92 -5.24
C LEU A 4 13.40 -3.56 -6.27
N SER A 5 13.31 -4.16 -7.48
CA SER A 5 14.04 -3.64 -8.62
C SER A 5 13.40 -2.36 -9.10
N GLU A 6 14.10 -1.57 -9.91
CA GLU A 6 13.52 -0.34 -10.45
C GLU A 6 12.27 -0.63 -11.27
N LYS A 7 12.29 -1.70 -12.06
CA LYS A 7 11.14 -2.10 -12.86
C LYS A 7 9.94 -2.50 -11.99
N GLN A 8 10.18 -3.19 -10.87
CA GLN A 8 9.13 -3.55 -9.91
C GLN A 8 8.57 -2.30 -9.22
N ALA A 9 9.45 -1.38 -8.83
CA ALA A 9 9.03 -0.14 -8.18
C ALA A 9 8.13 0.70 -9.10
N GLU A 10 8.37 0.68 -10.40
CA GLU A 10 7.55 1.42 -11.35
C GLU A 10 6.08 1.00 -11.34
N LEU A 11 5.78 -0.28 -11.10
CA LEU A 11 4.40 -0.72 -10.98
C LEU A 11 3.70 -0.07 -9.78
N PHE A 12 4.43 0.13 -8.69
CA PHE A 12 3.87 0.80 -7.51
C PHE A 12 3.79 2.31 -7.68
N ARG A 13 4.65 2.91 -8.52
CA ARG A 13 4.56 4.35 -8.82
C ARG A 13 3.41 4.68 -9.74
N GLY A 14 3.07 3.76 -10.64
CA GLY A 14 2.04 3.98 -11.63
C GLY A 14 0.63 3.99 -11.03
N LYS A 15 -0.34 4.37 -11.85
CA LYS A 15 -1.75 4.42 -11.45
C LYS A 15 -2.36 3.03 -11.53
N ASN A 16 -1.89 2.14 -10.66
CA ASN A 16 -2.33 0.76 -10.57
C ASN A 16 -2.89 0.51 -9.17
N TRP A 17 -3.97 -0.28 -9.06
CA TRP A 17 -4.51 -0.62 -7.76
C TRP A 17 -3.68 -1.74 -7.13
N GLY A 18 -3.35 -1.58 -5.84
CA GLY A 18 -2.75 -2.64 -5.07
C GLY A 18 -3.81 -3.38 -4.26
N THR A 19 -3.59 -4.67 -4.03
CA THR A 19 -4.38 -5.45 -3.10
C THR A 19 -3.54 -5.69 -1.87
N VAL A 20 -4.01 -5.22 -0.72
CA VAL A 20 -3.32 -5.37 0.57
C VAL A 20 -4.00 -6.46 1.37
N VAL A 21 -3.19 -7.37 1.91
CA VAL A 21 -3.66 -8.46 2.77
C VAL A 21 -3.09 -8.27 4.16
N THR A 22 -3.97 -8.16 5.14
CA THR A 22 -3.62 -8.11 6.57
C THR A 22 -4.31 -9.26 7.29
N LEU A 23 -3.94 -9.50 8.55
CA LEU A 23 -4.48 -10.63 9.30
C LEU A 23 -5.44 -10.18 10.38
N ARG A 24 -6.63 -10.78 10.39
CA ARG A 24 -7.61 -10.57 11.46
C ARG A 24 -7.13 -11.26 12.74
N GLU A 25 -7.79 -10.96 13.84
CA GLU A 25 -7.43 -11.51 15.15
C GLU A 25 -7.45 -13.05 15.17
N ASP A 26 -8.36 -13.66 14.41
CA ASP A 26 -8.44 -15.12 14.29
C ASP A 26 -7.43 -15.72 13.30
N GLY A 27 -6.56 -14.88 12.73
CA GLY A 27 -5.55 -15.31 11.77
C GLY A 27 -6.03 -15.37 10.33
N SER A 28 -7.31 -15.11 10.07
CA SER A 28 -7.81 -15.16 8.70
C SER A 28 -7.36 -13.92 7.92
N PRO A 29 -7.09 -14.05 6.62
CA PRO A 29 -6.66 -12.91 5.81
C PRO A 29 -7.81 -11.97 5.45
N HIS A 30 -7.50 -10.68 5.42
CA HIS A 30 -8.41 -9.62 5.01
C HIS A 30 -7.77 -8.91 3.82
N ALA A 31 -8.37 -9.04 2.64
CA ALA A 31 -7.82 -8.52 1.40
C ALA A 31 -8.68 -7.37 0.89
N THR A 32 -8.06 -6.21 0.63
CA THR A 32 -8.78 -5.03 0.12
C THR A 32 -7.93 -4.29 -0.91
N PRO A 33 -8.57 -3.67 -1.93
CA PRO A 33 -7.85 -2.81 -2.87
C PRO A 33 -7.52 -1.47 -2.24
N VAL A 34 -6.35 -0.93 -2.57
CA VAL A 34 -5.90 0.36 -2.06
C VAL A 34 -5.20 1.16 -3.15
N TRP A 35 -5.12 2.47 -2.97
CA TRP A 35 -4.16 3.30 -3.69
C TRP A 35 -2.78 3.00 -3.14
N ILE A 36 -1.82 2.79 -4.02
CA ILE A 36 -0.50 2.28 -3.66
C ILE A 36 0.60 3.24 -4.12
N ASP A 37 1.71 3.21 -3.40
CA ASP A 37 2.87 4.04 -3.70
C ASP A 37 4.14 3.30 -3.31
N THR A 38 5.27 3.92 -3.58
CA THR A 38 6.59 3.39 -3.19
C THR A 38 7.56 4.55 -2.99
N ASP A 39 8.54 4.33 -2.13
CA ASP A 39 9.69 5.22 -2.01
C ASP A 39 10.89 4.69 -2.81
N GLY A 40 10.69 3.65 -3.61
CA GLY A 40 11.73 2.98 -4.39
C GLY A 40 12.27 1.73 -3.73
N GLU A 41 12.15 1.60 -2.43
CA GLU A 41 12.63 0.45 -1.66
C GLU A 41 11.49 -0.29 -0.96
N ASN A 42 10.52 0.44 -0.47
CA ASN A 42 9.38 -0.06 0.30
C ASN A 42 8.08 0.23 -0.43
N VAL A 43 7.04 -0.48 -0.07
CA VAL A 43 5.68 -0.23 -0.58
C VAL A 43 4.94 0.61 0.46
N LEU A 44 4.23 1.64 0.00
CA LEU A 44 3.51 2.56 0.87
C LEU A 44 2.03 2.56 0.54
N PHE A 45 1.21 2.61 1.57
CA PHE A 45 -0.21 2.93 1.38
C PHE A 45 -0.70 3.78 2.56
N ASN A 46 -1.92 4.25 2.48
CA ASN A 46 -2.47 5.19 3.46
C ASN A 46 -3.79 4.63 3.98
N THR A 47 -4.03 4.81 5.27
CA THR A 47 -5.29 4.43 5.88
C THR A 47 -5.55 5.38 7.06
N ALA A 48 -6.56 5.10 7.86
CA ALA A 48 -6.90 5.95 8.99
C ALA A 48 -6.88 5.14 10.29
N ILE A 49 -6.55 5.82 11.38
CA ILE A 49 -6.59 5.23 12.72
C ILE A 49 -8.03 4.77 13.01
N GLY A 50 -8.15 3.54 13.49
CA GLY A 50 -9.43 2.91 13.80
C GLY A 50 -10.01 2.06 12.68
N ARG A 51 -9.50 2.17 11.45
CA ARG A 51 -9.94 1.29 10.37
C ARG A 51 -9.32 -0.10 10.51
N ALA A 52 -9.92 -1.07 9.83
CA ALA A 52 -9.56 -2.48 9.98
C ALA A 52 -8.07 -2.75 9.72
N LYS A 53 -7.54 -2.22 8.62
CA LYS A 53 -6.11 -2.44 8.27
C LYS A 53 -5.18 -1.91 9.34
N GLU A 54 -5.46 -0.72 9.85
CA GLU A 54 -4.61 -0.12 10.89
C GLU A 54 -4.65 -0.97 12.17
N ARG A 55 -5.83 -1.39 12.60
CA ARG A 55 -5.98 -2.24 13.80
C ARG A 55 -5.29 -3.59 13.62
N HIS A 56 -5.46 -4.22 12.44
CA HIS A 56 -4.81 -5.50 12.14
C HIS A 56 -3.30 -5.39 12.25
N LEU A 57 -2.72 -4.36 11.63
CA LEU A 57 -1.26 -4.21 11.56
C LEU A 57 -0.64 -3.80 12.88
N ARG A 58 -1.39 -3.10 13.75
CA ARG A 58 -0.91 -2.80 15.09
C ARG A 58 -0.75 -4.06 15.92
N ARG A 59 -1.62 -5.03 15.72
CA ARG A 59 -1.58 -6.31 16.43
C ARG A 59 -0.60 -7.28 15.80
N ASP A 60 -0.60 -7.36 14.47
CA ASP A 60 0.26 -8.28 13.71
C ASP A 60 0.76 -7.54 12.47
N PRO A 61 2.04 -7.16 12.43
CA PRO A 61 2.55 -6.31 11.36
C PRO A 61 2.81 -7.05 10.04
N ARG A 62 2.55 -8.35 9.95
CA ARG A 62 2.71 -9.08 8.70
C ARG A 62 1.71 -8.58 7.66
N VAL A 63 2.19 -8.36 6.45
CA VAL A 63 1.38 -7.75 5.39
C VAL A 63 1.87 -8.24 4.03
N ALA A 64 0.95 -8.39 3.10
CA ALA A 64 1.28 -8.67 1.70
C ALA A 64 0.57 -7.67 0.80
N VAL A 65 1.23 -7.31 -0.29
CA VAL A 65 0.67 -6.38 -1.28
C VAL A 65 0.96 -6.92 -2.67
N THR A 66 -0.06 -6.99 -3.51
CA THR A 66 0.09 -7.41 -4.92
C THR A 66 -0.42 -6.30 -5.82
N VAL A 67 0.31 -6.03 -6.91
CA VAL A 67 -0.08 -5.03 -7.90
C VAL A 67 -0.01 -5.63 -9.30
N LEU A 68 -0.96 -5.25 -10.15
CA LEU A 68 -0.98 -5.59 -11.57
C LEU A 68 -1.01 -4.30 -12.39
N PRO A 69 -0.37 -4.30 -13.58
CA PRO A 69 -0.51 -3.14 -14.47
C PRO A 69 -1.96 -2.98 -14.90
N ALA A 70 -2.50 -1.76 -14.77
CA ALA A 70 -3.89 -1.49 -15.09
C ALA A 70 -4.17 -1.58 -16.59
N ASP A 71 -3.17 -1.21 -17.42
CA ASP A 71 -3.28 -1.16 -18.88
C ASP A 71 -2.85 -2.45 -19.58
N ASP A 72 -2.14 -3.32 -18.90
CA ASP A 72 -1.71 -4.62 -19.46
C ASP A 72 -1.59 -5.67 -18.36
N GLN A 73 -2.73 -6.20 -17.96
CA GLN A 73 -2.80 -7.16 -16.87
C GLN A 73 -2.15 -8.51 -17.19
N GLN A 74 -1.84 -8.75 -18.47
CA GLN A 74 -1.17 -9.98 -18.87
C GLN A 74 0.35 -9.89 -18.83
N SER A 75 0.91 -8.69 -18.64
CA SER A 75 2.36 -8.50 -18.65
C SER A 75 3.03 -8.93 -17.35
N GLY A 76 2.26 -9.28 -16.32
CA GLY A 76 2.80 -9.80 -15.08
C GLY A 76 2.24 -9.14 -13.85
N TYR A 77 2.94 -9.35 -12.73
CA TYR A 77 2.55 -8.80 -11.43
C TYR A 77 3.78 -8.64 -10.55
N VAL A 78 3.65 -7.87 -9.47
CA VAL A 78 4.62 -7.83 -8.38
C VAL A 78 3.86 -8.07 -7.07
N SER A 79 4.36 -9.00 -6.26
CA SER A 79 3.81 -9.29 -4.94
C SER A 79 4.92 -9.13 -3.90
N VAL A 80 4.63 -8.38 -2.86
CA VAL A 80 5.58 -8.11 -1.77
C VAL A 80 4.95 -8.59 -0.48
N SER A 81 5.67 -9.38 0.28
CA SER A 81 5.29 -9.68 1.65
C SER A 81 6.37 -9.18 2.60
N GLY A 82 5.96 -8.67 3.74
CA GLY A 82 6.90 -8.09 4.68
C GLY A 82 6.24 -7.63 5.96
N THR A 83 6.87 -6.63 6.56
CA THR A 83 6.49 -6.10 7.87
C THR A 83 6.12 -4.64 7.74
N ALA A 84 4.99 -4.26 8.32
CA ALA A 84 4.46 -2.90 8.26
C ALA A 84 5.01 -2.04 9.39
N GLU A 85 5.34 -0.80 9.06
CA GLU A 85 5.56 0.29 10.02
C GLU A 85 4.51 1.35 9.78
N ILE A 86 3.95 1.90 10.86
CA ILE A 86 2.85 2.85 10.79
C ILE A 86 3.30 4.19 11.33
N THR A 87 3.10 5.26 10.56
CA THR A 87 3.51 6.62 10.92
C THR A 87 2.37 7.59 10.65
N GLU A 88 2.04 8.42 11.62
CA GLU A 88 1.03 9.47 11.44
C GLU A 88 1.64 10.70 10.76
N GLU A 89 2.90 10.97 11.01
CA GLU A 89 3.62 12.12 10.43
C GLU A 89 3.62 12.05 8.91
N GLY A 90 3.23 13.15 8.26
CA GLY A 90 3.20 13.23 6.81
C GLY A 90 2.04 12.52 6.14
N ALA A 91 1.13 11.92 6.90
CA ALA A 91 0.07 11.09 6.33
C ALA A 91 -0.95 11.89 5.53
N ASN A 92 -1.25 13.14 5.93
CA ASN A 92 -2.17 13.98 5.17
C ASN A 92 -1.56 14.40 3.83
N ASP A 93 -0.28 14.76 3.81
CA ASP A 93 0.41 15.07 2.55
C ASP A 93 0.46 13.84 1.64
N HIS A 94 0.67 12.68 2.22
CA HIS A 94 0.73 11.43 1.47
C HIS A 94 -0.61 11.09 0.82
N ILE A 95 -1.72 11.21 1.56
CA ILE A 95 -3.03 10.91 0.96
C ILE A 95 -3.41 11.94 -0.10
N ASP A 96 -2.99 13.20 0.05
CA ASP A 96 -3.18 14.21 -0.99
C ASP A 96 -2.40 13.85 -2.26
N LYS A 97 -1.16 13.39 -2.11
CA LYS A 97 -0.34 12.92 -3.23
C LYS A 97 -0.99 11.74 -3.95
N LEU A 98 -1.55 10.79 -3.20
CA LEU A 98 -2.27 9.66 -3.78
C LEU A 98 -3.55 10.12 -4.50
N ALA A 99 -4.27 11.07 -3.94
CA ALA A 99 -5.45 11.64 -4.58
C ALA A 99 -5.09 12.29 -5.92
N LYS A 100 -3.97 12.98 -5.97
CA LYS A 100 -3.48 13.57 -7.22
C LYS A 100 -3.18 12.49 -8.26
N LYS A 101 -2.51 11.43 -7.85
CA LYS A 101 -2.17 10.32 -8.76
C LYS A 101 -3.40 9.59 -9.28
N TYR A 102 -4.36 9.26 -8.41
CA TYR A 102 -5.46 8.35 -8.77
C TYR A 102 -6.70 9.06 -9.29
N ILE A 103 -7.00 10.26 -8.80
CA ILE A 103 -8.25 10.96 -9.17
C ILE A 103 -8.00 12.41 -9.62
N GLY A 104 -6.74 12.85 -9.74
CA GLY A 104 -6.42 14.17 -10.25
C GLY A 104 -6.75 15.33 -9.33
N GLN A 105 -7.02 15.08 -8.05
CA GLN A 105 -7.35 16.11 -7.08
C GLN A 105 -6.12 16.52 -6.28
N ASP A 106 -5.94 17.81 -6.05
CA ASP A 106 -4.80 18.30 -5.26
C ASP A 106 -4.93 17.95 -3.78
N LYS A 107 -6.17 17.79 -3.30
CA LYS A 107 -6.48 17.41 -1.94
C LYS A 107 -7.39 16.20 -1.93
N TYR A 108 -7.21 15.34 -0.93
CA TYR A 108 -8.06 14.18 -0.73
C TYR A 108 -9.47 14.65 -0.35
N PRO A 109 -10.50 14.42 -1.20
CA PRO A 109 -11.82 15.01 -0.97
C PRO A 109 -12.70 14.25 0.03
N TYR A 110 -12.26 13.07 0.47
CA TYR A 110 -13.09 12.18 1.30
C TYR A 110 -12.70 12.18 2.76
N LEU A 111 -11.84 13.12 3.18
CA LEU A 111 -11.40 13.21 4.57
C LEU A 111 -12.59 13.59 5.48
N GLN A 112 -12.84 12.77 6.49
CA GLN A 112 -13.92 13.02 7.44
C GLN A 112 -13.45 13.89 8.60
N PRO A 113 -14.35 14.65 9.26
CA PRO A 113 -13.98 15.42 10.44
C PRO A 113 -13.38 14.52 11.53
N GLY A 114 -12.25 14.93 12.08
CA GLY A 114 -11.55 14.17 13.11
C GLY A 114 -10.79 12.95 12.63
N GLU A 115 -10.79 12.67 11.34
CA GLU A 115 -10.06 11.54 10.79
C GLU A 115 -8.56 11.77 10.89
N ARG A 116 -7.85 10.79 11.44
CA ARG A 116 -6.40 10.80 11.56
C ARG A 116 -5.82 9.75 10.61
N ARG A 117 -5.09 10.22 9.61
CA ARG A 117 -4.50 9.34 8.61
C ARG A 117 -3.14 8.82 9.07
N VAL A 118 -2.74 7.66 8.53
CA VAL A 118 -1.40 7.08 8.74
C VAL A 118 -0.84 6.61 7.42
N VAL A 119 0.48 6.68 7.30
CA VAL A 119 1.22 6.02 6.23
C VAL A 119 1.63 4.66 6.74
N VAL A 120 1.35 3.63 5.96
CA VAL A 120 1.84 2.28 6.23
C VAL A 120 2.99 2.02 5.27
N THR A 121 4.17 1.75 5.81
CA THR A 121 5.37 1.41 5.05
C THR A 121 5.60 -0.08 5.18
N VAL A 122 5.51 -0.79 4.05
CA VAL A 122 5.76 -2.23 4.00
C VAL A 122 7.23 -2.44 3.67
N LYS A 123 7.97 -2.98 4.62
CA LYS A 123 9.38 -3.34 4.41
C LYS A 123 9.44 -4.74 3.85
N PRO A 124 9.95 -4.92 2.62
CA PRO A 124 9.90 -6.23 1.96
C PRO A 124 10.79 -7.27 2.64
N ASP A 125 10.22 -8.43 2.93
CA ASP A 125 10.97 -9.63 3.27
C ASP A 125 11.12 -10.54 2.05
N LYS A 126 10.07 -10.58 1.22
CA LYS A 126 10.06 -11.36 -0.03
C LYS A 126 9.42 -10.53 -1.13
N VAL A 127 9.98 -10.61 -2.32
CA VAL A 127 9.41 -10.00 -3.52
C VAL A 127 9.31 -11.08 -4.58
N ASP A 128 8.11 -11.32 -5.07
CA ASP A 128 7.84 -12.24 -6.17
C ASP A 128 7.28 -11.45 -7.33
N SER A 129 7.67 -11.79 -8.54
CA SER A 129 7.16 -11.11 -9.71
C SER A 129 7.16 -12.03 -10.92
N MET A 130 6.32 -11.67 -11.89
CA MET A 130 6.27 -12.31 -13.19
C MET A 130 6.19 -11.21 -14.23
N GLY A 131 7.02 -11.30 -15.29
CA GLY A 131 7.00 -10.32 -16.37
C GLY A 131 7.75 -9.03 -16.08
N SER A 132 8.48 -8.95 -14.97
CA SER A 132 9.18 -7.71 -14.58
C SER A 132 10.62 -7.97 -14.11
#